data_68eaf1ea154c34e88492a2f260d7e3a7
#
_entry.id   68eaf1ea154c34e88492a2f260d7e3a7
#
_cell.length_a   1.000
_cell.length_b   1.000
_cell.length_c   1.000
_cell.angle_alpha   90.00
_cell.angle_beta   90.00
_cell.angle_gamma   90.00
#
_symmetry.space_group_name_H-M   'P 1'
#
loop_
_entity.id
_entity.type
_entity.pdbx_description
1 polymer ?
#
loop_
_entity_poly.entity_id
_entity_poly.type
_entity_poly.pdbx_seq_one_letter_code
_entity_poly.pdbx_strand_id
1 'polypeptide(L)'
;RAYHIGFILGPCFNAAGRLDTIVHALALLESKEYDQALTLAGELWAMNEERKELTRVGTERAVELIEHATWKDEHVYLVYIKDCHESVAGIIAGRLRERYYRPVLVFTDASEEGQIKASGRSIDDYDMFTELSAFRNLFLRFGGHKMAAGLTMEKKNLEILRDGLNARCTLTQTQLMPLVMIDAAMPLGYISEEVIADLEKLEPFGRANERPLFAQQHLSVLR
;
A
#
# COMPACT_ATOMS: atom_id res chain seq x y z
N ARG A 1 -19.59 -9.61 -11.82
CA ARG A 1 -19.77 -8.59 -10.79
C ARG A 1 -18.53 -7.68 -10.75
N ALA A 2 -18.68 -6.40 -10.40
CA ALA A 2 -17.60 -5.43 -10.30
C ALA A 2 -16.44 -5.93 -9.41
N TYR A 3 -16.75 -6.65 -8.33
CA TYR A 3 -15.77 -7.30 -7.47
C TYR A 3 -14.75 -8.18 -8.23
N HIS A 4 -15.23 -9.02 -9.17
CA HIS A 4 -14.32 -9.90 -9.93
C HIS A 4 -13.35 -9.09 -10.80
N ILE A 5 -13.83 -8.00 -11.39
CA ILE A 5 -12.98 -7.12 -12.21
C ILE A 5 -11.93 -6.43 -11.34
N GLY A 6 -12.35 -5.83 -10.22
CA GLY A 6 -11.47 -5.04 -9.37
C GLY A 6 -10.49 -5.87 -8.51
N PHE A 7 -10.94 -7.02 -8.00
CA PHE A 7 -10.17 -7.77 -6.98
C PHE A 7 -9.61 -9.11 -7.45
N ILE A 8 -10.02 -9.61 -8.62
CA ILE A 8 -9.51 -10.86 -9.20
C ILE A 8 -8.74 -10.56 -10.49
N LEU A 9 -9.41 -10.03 -11.51
CA LEU A 9 -8.80 -9.80 -12.81
C LEU A 9 -7.81 -8.63 -12.80
N GLY A 10 -8.19 -7.49 -12.24
CA GLY A 10 -7.33 -6.31 -12.16
C GLY A 10 -5.96 -6.57 -11.52
N PRO A 11 -5.86 -7.27 -10.38
CA PRO A 11 -4.58 -7.66 -9.81
C PRO A 11 -3.70 -8.53 -10.71
N CYS A 12 -4.29 -9.42 -11.54
CA CYS A 12 -3.54 -10.25 -12.49
C CYS A 12 -2.95 -9.39 -13.62
N PHE A 13 -3.75 -8.50 -14.20
CA PHE A 13 -3.26 -7.55 -15.22
C PHE A 13 -2.17 -6.61 -14.66
N ASN A 14 -2.37 -6.10 -13.45
CA ASN A 14 -1.38 -5.24 -12.79
C ASN A 14 -0.08 -5.97 -12.44
N ALA A 15 -0.12 -7.29 -12.19
CA ALA A 15 1.07 -8.08 -11.88
C ALA A 15 2.02 -8.17 -13.08
N ALA A 16 1.50 -8.32 -14.29
CA ALA A 16 2.31 -8.32 -15.51
C ALA A 16 3.15 -7.04 -15.64
N GLY A 17 2.53 -5.86 -15.50
CA GLY A 17 3.25 -4.59 -15.57
C GLY A 17 4.20 -4.30 -14.40
N ARG A 18 4.21 -5.15 -13.37
CA ARG A 18 5.14 -5.04 -12.23
C ARG A 18 6.33 -5.99 -12.33
N LEU A 19 6.11 -7.22 -12.76
CA LEU A 19 7.12 -8.28 -12.72
C LEU A 19 7.77 -8.55 -14.07
N ASP A 20 7.07 -8.27 -15.16
CA ASP A 20 7.57 -8.49 -16.53
C ASP A 20 7.10 -7.36 -17.45
N THR A 21 6.17 -7.65 -18.36
CA THR A 21 5.67 -6.69 -19.33
C THR A 21 4.15 -6.73 -19.45
N ILE A 22 3.55 -5.57 -19.66
CA ILE A 22 2.10 -5.44 -19.90
C ILE A 22 1.64 -6.14 -21.21
N VAL A 23 2.57 -6.56 -22.04
CA VAL A 23 2.27 -7.20 -23.35
C VAL A 23 1.45 -8.48 -23.16
N HIS A 24 1.70 -9.30 -22.13
CA HIS A 24 0.90 -10.50 -21.85
C HIS A 24 -0.56 -10.15 -21.51
N ALA A 25 -0.78 -9.10 -20.75
CA ALA A 25 -2.13 -8.64 -20.44
C ALA A 25 -2.87 -8.11 -21.68
N LEU A 26 -2.17 -7.38 -22.55
CA LEU A 26 -2.72 -6.90 -23.80
C LEU A 26 -3.03 -8.05 -24.75
N ALA A 27 -2.08 -8.99 -24.91
CA ALA A 27 -2.27 -10.18 -25.75
C ALA A 27 -3.48 -11.03 -25.32
N LEU A 28 -3.73 -11.16 -24.00
CA LEU A 28 -4.92 -11.84 -23.51
C LEU A 28 -6.20 -11.12 -23.95
N LEU A 29 -6.24 -9.79 -23.85
CA LEU A 29 -7.42 -8.99 -24.24
C LEU A 29 -7.67 -9.01 -25.77
N GLU A 30 -6.63 -9.19 -26.57
CA GLU A 30 -6.71 -9.25 -28.04
C GLU A 30 -6.91 -10.67 -28.58
N SER A 31 -6.70 -11.70 -27.74
CA SER A 31 -6.79 -13.11 -28.14
C SER A 31 -8.22 -13.47 -28.60
N LYS A 32 -8.30 -14.16 -29.74
CA LYS A 32 -9.54 -14.69 -30.30
C LYS A 32 -9.64 -16.21 -30.16
N GLU A 33 -8.53 -16.86 -29.89
CA GLU A 33 -8.45 -18.32 -29.74
C GLU A 33 -8.49 -18.72 -28.27
N TYR A 34 -9.38 -19.67 -27.94
CA TYR A 34 -9.62 -20.08 -26.55
C TYR A 34 -8.35 -20.64 -25.89
N ASP A 35 -7.62 -21.53 -26.57
CA ASP A 35 -6.43 -22.17 -25.99
C ASP A 35 -5.29 -21.16 -25.75
N GLN A 36 -5.13 -20.20 -26.64
CA GLN A 36 -4.19 -19.09 -26.46
C GLN A 36 -4.60 -18.20 -25.27
N ALA A 37 -5.88 -17.85 -25.17
CA ALA A 37 -6.40 -17.05 -24.06
C ALA A 37 -6.22 -17.78 -22.72
N LEU A 38 -6.47 -19.09 -22.69
CA LEU A 38 -6.28 -19.89 -21.48
C LEU A 38 -4.83 -19.94 -21.03
N THR A 39 -3.89 -20.10 -21.95
CA THR A 39 -2.45 -20.06 -21.66
C THR A 39 -2.03 -18.72 -21.07
N LEU A 40 -2.38 -17.62 -21.71
CA LEU A 40 -2.04 -16.25 -21.26
C LEU A 40 -2.69 -15.93 -19.92
N ALA A 41 -3.92 -16.36 -19.67
CA ALA A 41 -4.59 -16.21 -18.37
C ALA A 41 -3.85 -16.98 -17.27
N GLY A 42 -3.35 -18.18 -17.57
CA GLY A 42 -2.52 -18.98 -16.65
C GLY A 42 -1.21 -18.27 -16.29
N GLU A 43 -0.53 -17.68 -17.26
CA GLU A 43 0.70 -16.90 -17.06
C GLU A 43 0.46 -15.68 -16.17
N LEU A 44 -0.59 -14.90 -16.46
CA LEU A 44 -0.97 -13.73 -15.64
C LEU A 44 -1.35 -14.12 -14.21
N TRP A 45 -2.02 -15.26 -14.05
CA TRP A 45 -2.33 -15.79 -12.73
C TRP A 45 -1.05 -16.14 -11.97
N ALA A 46 -0.10 -16.85 -12.60
CA ALA A 46 1.17 -17.22 -12.00
C ALA A 46 1.98 -15.98 -11.57
N MET A 47 2.08 -14.97 -12.42
CA MET A 47 2.71 -13.69 -12.08
C MET A 47 2.04 -13.00 -10.88
N ASN A 48 0.71 -13.06 -10.78
CA ASN A 48 0.00 -12.49 -9.65
C ASN A 48 0.27 -13.26 -8.33
N GLU A 49 0.37 -14.58 -8.38
CA GLU A 49 0.76 -15.39 -7.21
C GLU A 49 2.20 -15.09 -6.79
N GLU A 50 3.14 -14.99 -7.73
CA GLU A 50 4.51 -14.58 -7.45
C GLU A 50 4.56 -13.18 -6.80
N ARG A 51 3.85 -12.19 -7.35
CA ARG A 51 3.74 -10.85 -6.76
C ARG A 51 3.21 -10.90 -5.33
N LYS A 52 2.18 -11.73 -5.08
CA LYS A 52 1.60 -11.90 -3.73
C LYS A 52 2.64 -12.44 -2.76
N GLU A 53 3.40 -13.46 -3.18
CA GLU A 53 4.42 -14.09 -2.36
C GLU A 53 5.57 -13.12 -2.07
N LEU A 54 6.11 -12.43 -3.08
CA LEU A 54 7.12 -11.39 -2.90
C LEU A 54 6.64 -10.29 -1.93
N THR A 55 5.37 -9.89 -2.05
CA THR A 55 4.78 -8.89 -1.15
C THR A 55 4.62 -9.44 0.27
N ARG A 56 4.24 -10.70 0.45
CA ARG A 56 4.10 -11.34 1.76
C ARG A 56 5.45 -11.40 2.48
N VAL A 57 6.44 -12.00 1.82
CA VAL A 57 7.80 -12.16 2.36
C VAL A 57 8.43 -10.81 2.68
N GLY A 58 8.33 -9.86 1.74
CA GLY A 58 8.85 -8.50 1.96
C GLY A 58 8.17 -7.77 3.11
N THR A 59 6.85 -7.95 3.28
CA THR A 59 6.11 -7.34 4.41
C THR A 59 6.53 -7.96 5.74
N GLU A 60 6.63 -9.28 5.83
CA GLU A 60 7.08 -9.98 7.04
C GLU A 60 8.50 -9.54 7.44
N ARG A 61 9.40 -9.47 6.45
CA ARG A 61 10.77 -8.99 6.68
C ARG A 61 10.80 -7.55 7.16
N ALA A 62 9.98 -6.67 6.57
CA ALA A 62 9.89 -5.27 6.99
C ALA A 62 9.36 -5.14 8.42
N VAL A 63 8.33 -5.92 8.78
CA VAL A 63 7.78 -5.96 10.15
C VAL A 63 8.86 -6.40 11.13
N GLU A 64 9.59 -7.48 10.84
CA GLU A 64 10.69 -7.95 11.67
C GLU A 64 11.75 -6.86 11.89
N LEU A 65 12.13 -6.16 10.82
CA LEU A 65 13.09 -5.05 10.91
C LEU A 65 12.59 -3.91 11.80
N ILE A 66 11.32 -3.53 11.69
CA ILE A 66 10.72 -2.47 12.51
C ILE A 66 10.65 -2.88 14.00
N GLU A 67 10.14 -4.09 14.28
CA GLU A 67 9.93 -4.54 15.67
C GLU A 67 11.24 -4.67 16.46
N HIS A 68 12.36 -4.94 15.78
CA HIS A 68 13.69 -5.04 16.39
C HIS A 68 14.53 -3.76 16.27
N ALA A 69 14.00 -2.70 15.65
CA ALA A 69 14.73 -1.47 15.44
C ALA A 69 14.79 -0.60 16.70
N THR A 70 15.89 0.11 16.86
CA THR A 70 16.05 1.15 17.89
C THR A 70 15.15 2.36 17.62
N TRP A 71 14.74 2.57 16.36
CA TRP A 71 13.89 3.65 15.87
C TRP A 71 12.41 3.26 15.71
N LYS A 72 11.97 2.16 16.31
CA LYS A 72 10.56 1.68 16.21
C LYS A 72 9.51 2.68 16.72
N ASP A 73 9.91 3.61 17.57
CA ASP A 73 9.03 4.63 18.14
C ASP A 73 9.02 5.94 17.33
N GLU A 74 9.76 6.00 16.20
CA GLU A 74 9.76 7.14 15.31
C GLU A 74 8.41 7.35 14.60
N HIS A 75 8.20 8.57 14.12
CA HIS A 75 6.95 8.96 13.47
C HIS A 75 6.96 8.65 11.97
N VAL A 76 8.14 8.62 11.33
CA VAL A 76 8.32 8.31 9.90
C VAL A 76 9.22 7.10 9.77
N TYR A 77 8.72 6.04 9.18
CA TYR A 77 9.47 4.79 9.02
C TYR A 77 10.24 4.76 7.70
N LEU A 78 11.55 4.55 7.80
CA LEU A 78 12.43 4.28 6.66
C LEU A 78 12.98 2.85 6.80
N VAL A 79 12.46 1.94 5.99
CA VAL A 79 12.77 0.51 6.07
C VAL A 79 13.57 0.09 4.85
N TYR A 80 14.81 -0.34 5.03
CA TYR A 80 15.60 -0.90 3.95
C TYR A 80 15.53 -2.42 3.96
N ILE A 81 15.04 -2.99 2.85
CA ILE A 81 14.92 -4.43 2.64
C ILE A 81 15.85 -4.81 1.50
N LYS A 82 17.00 -5.40 1.85
CA LYS A 82 17.94 -5.89 0.87
C LYS A 82 17.29 -6.95 -0.03
N ASP A 83 17.63 -6.93 -1.32
CA ASP A 83 17.16 -7.89 -2.34
C ASP A 83 15.62 -7.93 -2.51
N CYS A 84 14.88 -6.93 -2.02
CA CYS A 84 13.44 -6.81 -2.28
C CYS A 84 13.22 -6.34 -3.71
N HIS A 85 12.29 -6.98 -4.43
CA HIS A 85 11.92 -6.55 -5.77
C HIS A 85 11.28 -5.16 -5.76
N GLU A 86 11.82 -4.21 -6.52
CA GLU A 86 11.41 -2.80 -6.48
C GLU A 86 9.91 -2.58 -6.75
N SER A 87 9.31 -3.42 -7.61
CA SER A 87 7.91 -3.29 -8.01
C SER A 87 6.91 -3.54 -6.87
N VAL A 88 7.32 -4.26 -5.81
CA VAL A 88 6.47 -4.54 -4.65
C VAL A 88 6.74 -3.61 -3.47
N ALA A 89 7.84 -2.83 -3.50
CA ALA A 89 8.20 -1.91 -2.42
C ALA A 89 7.05 -0.95 -2.05
N GLY A 90 6.35 -0.42 -3.07
CA GLY A 90 5.19 0.46 -2.84
C GLY A 90 3.96 -0.25 -2.27
N ILE A 91 3.79 -1.56 -2.50
CA ILE A 91 2.72 -2.35 -1.90
C ILE A 91 3.06 -2.64 -0.45
N ILE A 92 4.32 -3.00 -0.17
CA ILE A 92 4.83 -3.22 1.19
C ILE A 92 4.68 -1.93 2.02
N ALA A 93 5.08 -0.78 1.48
CA ALA A 93 4.91 0.51 2.14
C ALA A 93 3.44 0.79 2.49
N GLY A 94 2.50 0.45 1.59
CA GLY A 94 1.06 0.55 1.84
C GLY A 94 0.61 -0.31 3.01
N ARG A 95 1.03 -1.59 3.06
CA ARG A 95 0.69 -2.52 4.14
C ARG A 95 1.27 -2.10 5.50
N LEU A 96 2.51 -1.59 5.50
CA LEU A 96 3.14 -1.07 6.71
C LEU A 96 2.42 0.18 7.20
N ARG A 97 2.06 1.11 6.30
CA ARG A 97 1.26 2.27 6.63
C ARG A 97 -0.09 1.88 7.27
N GLU A 98 -0.78 0.89 6.72
CA GLU A 98 -2.03 0.38 7.28
C GLU A 98 -1.85 -0.25 8.66
N ARG A 99 -0.76 -1.01 8.85
CA ARG A 99 -0.48 -1.68 10.12
C ARG A 99 -0.08 -0.73 11.25
N TYR A 100 0.79 0.24 10.94
CA TYR A 100 1.38 1.12 11.97
C TYR A 100 0.77 2.52 12.01
N TYR A 101 -0.01 2.87 10.99
CA TYR A 101 -0.55 4.20 10.74
C TYR A 101 0.52 5.29 10.82
N ARG A 102 1.59 5.12 10.04
CA ARG A 102 2.75 6.01 9.93
C ARG A 102 3.06 6.29 8.47
N PRO A 103 3.67 7.45 8.13
CA PRO A 103 4.37 7.60 6.85
C PRO A 103 5.50 6.57 6.76
N VAL A 104 5.58 5.85 5.66
CA VAL A 104 6.56 4.77 5.45
C VAL A 104 7.24 4.94 4.11
N LEU A 105 8.57 4.83 4.09
CA LEU A 105 9.37 4.63 2.90
C LEU A 105 10.03 3.24 2.96
N VAL A 106 9.79 2.43 1.94
CA VAL A 106 10.45 1.12 1.78
C VAL A 106 11.52 1.27 0.72
N PHE A 107 12.75 1.03 1.13
CA PHE A 107 13.95 1.07 0.29
C PHE A 107 14.38 -0.33 -0.11
N THR A 108 14.90 -0.46 -1.32
CA THR A 108 15.56 -1.65 -1.84
C THR A 108 16.79 -1.24 -2.65
N ASP A 109 17.63 -2.20 -3.01
CA ASP A 109 18.78 -1.93 -3.87
C ASP A 109 18.30 -1.40 -5.24
N ALA A 110 19.02 -0.41 -5.77
CA ALA A 110 18.85 0.07 -7.13
C ALA A 110 19.77 -0.69 -8.10
N SER A 111 19.61 -0.46 -9.40
CA SER A 111 20.43 -1.11 -10.42
C SER A 111 21.91 -0.72 -10.32
N GLU A 112 22.20 0.48 -9.85
CA GLU A 112 23.57 0.98 -9.69
C GLU A 112 24.10 0.63 -8.30
N GLU A 113 25.33 0.17 -8.23
CA GLU A 113 25.98 -0.19 -6.98
C GLU A 113 26.06 1.00 -6.01
N GLY A 114 25.75 0.77 -4.74
CA GLY A 114 25.74 1.79 -3.70
C GLY A 114 24.52 2.71 -3.70
N GLN A 115 23.60 2.53 -4.64
CA GLN A 115 22.34 3.27 -4.70
C GLN A 115 21.17 2.42 -4.17
N ILE A 116 20.21 3.12 -3.59
CA ILE A 116 18.94 2.55 -3.14
C ILE A 116 17.75 3.33 -3.72
N LYS A 117 16.67 2.63 -3.95
CA LYS A 117 15.43 3.16 -4.48
C LYS A 117 14.31 2.97 -3.46
N ALA A 118 13.46 3.96 -3.30
CA ALA A 118 12.34 3.88 -2.36
C ALA A 118 11.00 4.14 -3.01
N SER A 119 9.99 3.49 -2.43
CA SER A 119 8.59 3.84 -2.61
C SER A 119 7.98 4.17 -1.25
N GLY A 120 7.36 5.36 -1.15
CA GLY A 120 6.73 5.85 0.05
C GLY A 120 5.21 5.83 -0.01
N ARG A 121 4.58 5.68 1.16
CA ARG A 121 3.14 5.85 1.37
C ARG A 121 2.91 6.66 2.63
N SER A 122 2.00 7.64 2.55
CA SER A 122 1.73 8.58 3.63
C SER A 122 0.38 8.36 4.29
N ILE A 123 0.16 9.05 5.39
CA ILE A 123 -1.13 9.26 6.04
C ILE A 123 -1.63 10.67 5.74
N ASP A 124 -2.91 10.93 5.99
CA ASP A 124 -3.57 12.19 5.57
C ASP A 124 -2.95 13.45 6.19
N ASP A 125 -2.44 13.34 7.41
CA ASP A 125 -1.84 14.47 8.14
C ASP A 125 -0.36 14.72 7.80
N TYR A 126 0.25 13.95 6.89
CA TYR A 126 1.65 14.09 6.52
C TYR A 126 1.83 14.28 5.01
N ASP A 127 2.28 15.46 4.60
CA ASP A 127 2.61 15.72 3.20
C ASP A 127 4.02 15.19 2.87
N MET A 128 4.06 13.94 2.42
CA MET A 128 5.32 13.25 2.11
C MET A 128 6.13 13.97 1.03
N PHE A 129 5.48 14.57 0.03
CA PHE A 129 6.20 15.27 -1.03
C PHE A 129 6.87 16.54 -0.51
N THR A 130 6.16 17.34 0.28
CA THR A 130 6.71 18.57 0.87
C THR A 130 7.85 18.26 1.82
N GLU A 131 7.71 17.28 2.70
CA GLU A 131 8.73 16.90 3.66
C GLU A 131 9.99 16.33 2.99
N LEU A 132 9.84 15.45 2.02
CA LEU A 132 10.97 14.93 1.24
C LEU A 132 11.64 16.02 0.39
N SER A 133 10.91 17.02 -0.10
CA SER A 133 11.47 18.12 -0.90
C SER A 133 12.52 18.94 -0.14
N ALA A 134 12.44 18.98 1.20
CA ALA A 134 13.46 19.62 2.04
C ALA A 134 14.84 18.93 1.95
N PHE A 135 14.87 17.68 1.52
CA PHE A 135 16.09 16.86 1.36
C PHE A 135 16.42 16.58 -0.11
N ARG A 136 15.92 17.41 -1.04
CA ARG A 136 16.07 17.20 -2.49
C ARG A 136 17.52 17.00 -2.92
N ASN A 137 18.46 17.62 -2.24
CA ASN A 137 19.91 17.51 -2.48
C ASN A 137 20.50 16.12 -2.21
N LEU A 138 19.82 15.26 -1.45
CA LEU A 138 20.22 13.87 -1.20
C LEU A 138 19.78 12.92 -2.31
N PHE A 139 18.87 13.34 -3.20
CA PHE A 139 18.21 12.47 -4.16
C PHE A 139 18.76 12.63 -5.58
N LEU A 140 19.07 11.53 -6.21
CA LEU A 140 19.37 11.43 -7.63
C LEU A 140 18.10 11.56 -8.48
N ARG A 141 17.03 10.87 -8.07
CA ARG A 141 15.70 10.96 -8.65
C ARG A 141 14.67 11.14 -7.54
N PHE A 142 13.64 11.92 -7.80
CA PHE A 142 12.58 12.17 -6.83
C PHE A 142 11.31 12.63 -7.55
N GLY A 143 10.17 12.10 -7.12
CA GLY A 143 8.86 12.51 -7.58
C GLY A 143 7.76 11.95 -6.69
N GLY A 144 6.57 12.55 -6.77
CA GLY A 144 5.45 12.09 -5.96
C GLY A 144 4.38 13.15 -5.76
N HIS A 145 3.58 12.94 -4.75
CA HIS A 145 2.53 13.84 -4.27
C HIS A 145 2.32 13.60 -2.76
N LYS A 146 1.41 14.34 -2.14
CA LYS A 146 1.14 14.27 -0.70
C LYS A 146 1.12 12.85 -0.13
N MET A 147 0.44 11.91 -0.78
CA MET A 147 0.18 10.56 -0.25
C MET A 147 1.20 9.50 -0.66
N ALA A 148 2.05 9.77 -1.64
CA ALA A 148 3.04 8.81 -2.13
C ALA A 148 4.22 9.50 -2.79
N ALA A 149 5.40 8.92 -2.63
CA ALA A 149 6.60 9.39 -3.30
C ALA A 149 7.49 8.24 -3.73
N GLY A 150 8.32 8.50 -4.74
CA GLY A 150 9.40 7.63 -5.19
C GLY A 150 10.71 8.41 -5.24
N LEU A 151 11.80 7.80 -4.83
CA LEU A 151 13.11 8.42 -4.87
C LEU A 151 14.22 7.39 -5.11
N THR A 152 15.37 7.89 -5.59
CA THR A 152 16.63 7.14 -5.69
C THR A 152 17.72 7.98 -5.06
N MET A 153 18.56 7.38 -4.23
CA MET A 153 19.67 8.07 -3.57
C MET A 153 20.84 7.12 -3.28
N GLU A 154 21.97 7.66 -2.86
CA GLU A 154 23.07 6.86 -2.33
C GLU A 154 22.71 6.27 -0.96
N LYS A 155 23.02 4.99 -0.75
CA LYS A 155 22.68 4.24 0.47
C LYS A 155 23.25 4.89 1.73
N LYS A 156 24.43 5.50 1.65
CA LYS A 156 25.07 6.21 2.77
C LYS A 156 24.22 7.36 3.35
N ASN A 157 23.27 7.88 2.57
CA ASN A 157 22.40 8.99 2.98
C ASN A 157 21.14 8.53 3.75
N LEU A 158 20.93 7.23 3.92
CA LEU A 158 19.69 6.69 4.52
C LEU A 158 19.48 7.17 5.96
N GLU A 159 20.52 7.13 6.80
CA GLU A 159 20.41 7.59 8.18
C GLU A 159 20.20 9.11 8.27
N ILE A 160 20.93 9.87 7.42
CA ILE A 160 20.76 11.33 7.36
C ILE A 160 19.29 11.70 7.01
N LEU A 161 18.71 10.98 6.07
CA LEU A 161 17.31 11.20 5.68
C LEU A 161 16.35 10.79 6.81
N ARG A 162 16.60 9.64 7.48
CA ARG A 162 15.78 9.17 8.61
C ARG A 162 15.77 10.21 9.74
N ASP A 163 16.93 10.58 10.21
CA ASP A 163 17.07 11.55 11.30
C ASP A 163 16.45 12.89 10.94
N GLY A 164 16.70 13.36 9.72
CA GLY A 164 16.16 14.62 9.24
C GLY A 164 14.64 14.64 9.12
N LEU A 165 14.01 13.60 8.58
CA LEU A 165 12.55 13.52 8.47
C LEU A 165 11.89 13.42 9.85
N ASN A 166 12.46 12.64 10.77
CA ASN A 166 11.91 12.50 12.11
C ASN A 166 12.12 13.76 12.97
N ALA A 167 13.25 14.44 12.84
CA ALA A 167 13.47 15.72 13.51
C ALA A 167 12.52 16.83 13.03
N ARG A 168 12.09 16.79 11.77
CA ARG A 168 11.13 17.75 11.20
C ARG A 168 9.68 17.35 11.45
N CYS A 169 9.42 16.09 11.79
CA CYS A 169 8.06 15.58 11.92
C CYS A 169 7.33 16.24 13.09
N THR A 170 6.22 16.89 12.79
CA THR A 170 5.37 17.58 13.78
C THR A 170 4.08 16.82 14.09
N LEU A 171 3.96 15.57 13.63
CA LEU A 171 2.80 14.73 13.89
C LEU A 171 2.62 14.49 15.39
N THR A 172 1.42 14.74 15.87
CA THR A 172 1.01 14.43 17.23
C THR A 172 0.56 12.98 17.36
N GLN A 173 0.51 12.45 18.58
CA GLN A 173 0.01 11.09 18.82
C GLN A 173 -1.43 10.90 18.33
N THR A 174 -2.26 11.93 18.38
CA THR A 174 -3.64 11.89 17.88
C THR A 174 -3.68 11.72 16.36
N GLN A 175 -2.80 12.39 15.64
CA GLN A 175 -2.68 12.27 14.18
C GLN A 175 -2.06 10.95 13.72
N LEU A 176 -1.41 10.24 14.64
CA LEU A 176 -0.86 8.90 14.42
C LEU A 176 -1.85 7.77 14.80
N MET A 177 -3.09 8.12 15.08
CA MET A 177 -4.18 7.15 15.27
C MET A 177 -5.13 7.16 14.09
N PRO A 178 -5.48 5.97 13.53
CA PRO A 178 -6.41 5.92 12.42
C PRO A 178 -7.79 6.41 12.84
N LEU A 179 -8.33 7.35 12.07
CA LEU A 179 -9.69 7.84 12.26
C LEU A 179 -10.65 6.98 11.45
N VAL A 180 -11.64 6.38 12.13
CA VAL A 180 -12.72 5.66 11.49
C VAL A 180 -13.96 6.55 11.49
N MET A 181 -14.39 6.95 10.30
CA MET A 181 -15.62 7.72 10.13
C MET A 181 -16.81 6.77 10.19
N ILE A 182 -17.74 7.04 11.09
CA ILE A 182 -19.01 6.30 11.22
C ILE A 182 -20.09 7.13 10.56
N ASP A 183 -20.77 6.54 9.56
CA ASP A 183 -21.82 7.24 8.81
C ASP A 183 -23.10 7.41 9.65
N ALA A 184 -23.45 6.39 10.44
CA ALA A 184 -24.58 6.49 11.36
C ALA A 184 -24.44 5.57 12.59
N ALA A 185 -24.97 6.03 13.71
CA ALA A 185 -25.21 5.16 14.85
C ALA A 185 -26.42 4.25 14.56
N MET A 186 -26.23 2.93 14.63
CA MET A 186 -27.29 1.97 14.34
C MET A 186 -27.31 0.87 15.41
N PRO A 187 -28.36 0.81 16.24
CA PRO A 187 -28.55 -0.28 17.20
C PRO A 187 -28.69 -1.63 16.47
N LEU A 188 -28.10 -2.69 17.03
CA LEU A 188 -28.15 -4.04 16.43
C LEU A 188 -29.56 -4.52 16.12
N GLY A 189 -30.56 -4.11 16.93
CA GLY A 189 -31.96 -4.45 16.69
C GLY A 189 -32.60 -3.86 15.44
N TYR A 190 -31.92 -2.89 14.77
CA TYR A 190 -32.37 -2.33 13.50
C TYR A 190 -31.85 -3.11 12.29
N ILE A 191 -30.96 -4.07 12.51
CA ILE A 191 -30.42 -4.91 11.42
C ILE A 191 -31.53 -5.87 11.00
N SER A 192 -32.07 -5.66 9.80
CA SER A 192 -33.10 -6.48 9.17
C SER A 192 -32.72 -6.80 7.73
N GLU A 193 -33.38 -7.81 7.15
CA GLU A 193 -33.18 -8.14 5.74
C GLU A 193 -33.54 -6.97 4.82
N GLU A 194 -34.52 -6.16 5.20
CA GLU A 194 -34.95 -4.97 4.45
C GLU A 194 -33.84 -3.92 4.42
N VAL A 195 -33.20 -3.62 5.57
CA VAL A 195 -32.06 -2.69 5.65
C VAL A 195 -30.88 -3.20 4.82
N ILE A 196 -30.60 -4.51 4.85
CA ILE A 196 -29.54 -5.11 4.04
C ILE A 196 -29.85 -4.94 2.55
N ALA A 197 -31.08 -5.24 2.13
CA ALA A 197 -31.52 -5.09 0.74
C ALA A 197 -31.47 -3.63 0.26
N ASP A 198 -31.74 -2.65 1.14
CA ASP A 198 -31.61 -1.24 0.82
C ASP A 198 -30.14 -0.81 0.67
N LEU A 199 -29.23 -1.32 1.50
CA LEU A 199 -27.80 -1.09 1.38
C LEU A 199 -27.23 -1.70 0.08
N GLU A 200 -27.71 -2.86 -0.35
CA GLU A 200 -27.30 -3.47 -1.61
C GLU A 200 -27.66 -2.62 -2.85
N LYS A 201 -28.68 -1.77 -2.76
CA LYS A 201 -29.04 -0.83 -3.85
C LYS A 201 -27.99 0.26 -4.05
N LEU A 202 -27.12 0.52 -3.06
CA LEU A 202 -26.03 1.48 -3.16
C LEU A 202 -24.82 0.91 -3.91
N GLU A 203 -24.77 -0.39 -4.20
CA GLU A 203 -23.68 -1.00 -4.98
C GLU A 203 -23.62 -0.46 -6.42
N PRO A 204 -22.43 -0.43 -7.05
CA PRO A 204 -21.16 -0.98 -6.58
C PRO A 204 -20.41 -0.01 -5.65
N PHE A 205 -19.92 -0.53 -4.52
CA PHE A 205 -19.06 0.23 -3.63
C PHE A 205 -17.63 0.35 -4.17
N GLY A 206 -16.97 1.45 -3.85
CA GLY A 206 -15.62 1.75 -4.27
C GLY A 206 -15.20 3.17 -3.87
N ARG A 207 -14.18 3.71 -4.54
CA ARG A 207 -13.72 5.08 -4.28
C ARG A 207 -14.85 6.08 -4.57
N ALA A 208 -15.09 7.00 -3.64
CA ALA A 208 -16.17 8.00 -3.66
C ALA A 208 -17.60 7.42 -3.53
N ASN A 209 -17.72 6.12 -3.29
CA ASN A 209 -18.96 5.46 -2.90
C ASN A 209 -18.59 4.31 -1.94
N GLU A 210 -18.07 4.66 -0.78
CA GLU A 210 -17.62 3.68 0.21
C GLU A 210 -18.81 2.97 0.85
N ARG A 211 -18.56 1.74 1.34
CA ARG A 211 -19.59 1.02 2.07
C ARG A 211 -19.90 1.74 3.38
N PRO A 212 -21.16 2.07 3.69
CA PRO A 212 -21.53 2.71 4.94
C PRO A 212 -21.06 1.92 6.16
N LEU A 213 -20.48 2.62 7.12
CA LEU A 213 -20.05 2.07 8.39
C LEU A 213 -21.01 2.49 9.50
N PHE A 214 -21.49 1.50 10.25
CA PHE A 214 -22.38 1.70 11.38
C PHE A 214 -21.69 1.34 12.69
N ALA A 215 -22.10 1.99 13.77
CA ALA A 215 -21.58 1.69 15.10
C ALA A 215 -22.65 1.72 16.16
N GLN A 216 -22.49 0.89 17.17
CA GLN A 216 -23.25 0.93 18.41
C GLN A 216 -22.30 0.97 19.59
N GLN A 217 -22.61 1.85 20.56
CA GLN A 217 -21.89 1.94 21.83
C GLN A 217 -22.48 0.99 22.89
N HIS A 218 -21.72 0.76 23.95
CA HIS A 218 -22.15 0.01 25.13
C HIS A 218 -22.56 -1.44 24.86
N LEU A 219 -21.81 -2.11 23.96
CA LEU A 219 -21.96 -3.54 23.73
C LEU A 219 -21.13 -4.37 24.71
N SER A 220 -21.73 -5.43 25.27
CA SER A 220 -21.00 -6.46 26.00
C SER A 220 -20.71 -7.63 25.07
N VAL A 221 -19.42 -7.95 24.89
CA VAL A 221 -19.00 -9.12 24.11
C VAL A 221 -19.04 -10.34 25.03
N LEU A 222 -19.94 -11.26 24.73
CA LEU A 222 -19.98 -12.56 25.41
C LEU A 222 -19.00 -13.51 24.69
N ARG A 223 -18.13 -14.15 25.46
CA ARG A 223 -17.19 -15.18 24.95
C ARG A 223 -17.81 -16.55 25.04
#